data_a0bbeb8935a9a0437873f95f8d11eac2
#
_entry.id   a0bbeb8935a9a0437873f95f8d11eac2
#
_cell.length_a   1.000
_cell.length_b   1.000
_cell.length_c   1.000
_cell.angle_alpha   90.00
_cell.angle_beta   90.00
_cell.angle_gamma   90.00
#
_symmetry.space_group_name_H-M   'P 1'
#
loop_
_entity.id
_entity.type
_entity.pdbx_description
1 polymer ?
#
loop_
_entity_poly.entity_id
_entity_poly.type
_entity_poly.pdbx_seq_one_letter_code
_entity_poly.pdbx_strand_id
1 'polypeptide(L)'
;YGAGQFNGSSGYEEAAVQGFVAGVNAALALKGEAPLVLTRSESYIGTLIDDLVTKGTEEPYRMMTSRSEYRLLLRQDNADARLCPIGYALGLVSDERMERVRTKYDAVAREIRRLERTGVPGGDGLNALLAERGTAPVDSGSRLIDLLRRPQLSYDDLAPFDPERPDLPQDVREQVAITVKYEGYIQRQQRQVAEFEKLERRLLPPDMDYSHIQGLRLEAREKLDALRPLNVGQAGRISGVSPADVAALMI
;
A
#
# COMPACT_ATOMS: atom_id res chain seq x y z
N TYR A 1 16.16 -6.93 -21.24
CA TYR A 1 15.35 -6.11 -20.34
C TYR A 1 15.26 -4.70 -20.93
N GLY A 2 14.03 -4.16 -21.07
CA GLY A 2 13.76 -2.78 -21.48
C GLY A 2 13.41 -1.94 -20.23
N ALA A 3 13.74 -0.63 -20.25
CA ALA A 3 13.40 0.30 -19.19
C ALA A 3 13.22 1.72 -19.74
N GLY A 4 12.38 2.53 -19.08
CA GLY A 4 12.17 3.91 -19.44
C GLY A 4 11.35 4.10 -20.71
N GLN A 5 11.80 4.94 -21.60
CA GLN A 5 11.07 5.30 -22.82
C GLN A 5 10.77 4.11 -23.74
N PHE A 6 11.59 3.08 -23.73
CA PHE A 6 11.33 1.83 -24.48
C PHE A 6 10.02 1.16 -24.07
N ASN A 7 9.56 1.39 -22.84
CA ASN A 7 8.30 0.88 -22.32
C ASN A 7 7.18 1.94 -22.29
N GLY A 8 7.37 3.07 -23.00
CA GLY A 8 6.37 4.14 -23.10
C GLY A 8 6.24 5.05 -21.87
N SER A 9 7.15 4.98 -20.89
CA SER A 9 7.13 5.90 -19.74
C SER A 9 7.87 7.21 -20.05
N SER A 10 7.41 8.33 -19.46
CA SER A 10 7.95 9.67 -19.75
C SER A 10 8.68 10.34 -18.58
N GLY A 11 8.59 9.79 -17.35
CA GLY A 11 9.21 10.39 -16.16
C GLY A 11 10.57 9.77 -15.82
N TYR A 12 11.45 10.56 -15.21
CA TYR A 12 12.77 10.07 -14.75
C TYR A 12 12.65 9.01 -13.66
N GLU A 13 11.71 9.21 -12.74
CA GLU A 13 11.46 8.29 -11.64
C GLU A 13 10.93 6.95 -12.16
N GLU A 14 10.03 6.97 -13.12
CA GLU A 14 9.51 5.76 -13.78
C GLU A 14 10.63 5.00 -14.50
N ALA A 15 11.51 5.72 -15.18
CA ALA A 15 12.66 5.12 -15.87
C ALA A 15 13.65 4.49 -14.87
N ALA A 16 13.94 5.21 -13.78
CA ALA A 16 14.87 4.76 -12.75
C ALA A 16 14.37 3.47 -12.06
N VAL A 17 13.09 3.39 -11.68
CA VAL A 17 12.55 2.21 -11.01
C VAL A 17 12.41 1.01 -11.95
N GLN A 18 12.10 1.23 -13.23
CA GLN A 18 12.12 0.17 -14.24
C GLN A 18 13.53 -0.39 -14.41
N GLY A 19 14.54 0.49 -14.54
CA GLY A 19 15.94 0.09 -14.62
C GLY A 19 16.41 -0.67 -13.37
N PHE A 20 15.99 -0.23 -12.19
CA PHE A 20 16.27 -0.92 -10.93
C PHE A 20 15.69 -2.34 -10.92
N VAL A 21 14.39 -2.51 -11.23
CA VAL A 21 13.74 -3.84 -11.25
C VAL A 21 14.35 -4.72 -12.34
N ALA A 22 14.65 -4.16 -13.51
CA ALA A 22 15.31 -4.88 -14.60
C ALA A 22 16.71 -5.38 -14.17
N GLY A 23 17.51 -4.54 -13.52
CA GLY A 23 18.83 -4.90 -13.00
C GLY A 23 18.79 -5.98 -11.92
N VAL A 24 17.87 -5.84 -10.95
CA VAL A 24 17.64 -6.86 -9.92
C VAL A 24 17.26 -8.19 -10.54
N ASN A 25 16.29 -8.20 -11.45
CA ASN A 25 15.80 -9.42 -12.09
C ASN A 25 16.85 -10.06 -13.03
N ALA A 26 17.70 -9.26 -13.67
CA ALA A 26 18.83 -9.79 -14.43
C ALA A 26 19.84 -10.51 -13.51
N ALA A 27 20.14 -9.93 -12.35
CA ALA A 27 21.03 -10.54 -11.36
C ALA A 27 20.44 -11.82 -10.75
N LEU A 28 19.16 -11.83 -10.42
CA LEU A 28 18.45 -13.01 -9.91
C LEU A 28 18.44 -14.14 -10.97
N ALA A 29 18.15 -13.80 -12.22
CA ALA A 29 18.18 -14.79 -13.32
C ALA A 29 19.56 -15.44 -13.52
N LEU A 30 20.66 -14.65 -13.41
CA LEU A 30 22.02 -15.19 -13.46
C LEU A 30 22.33 -16.13 -12.30
N LYS A 31 21.66 -15.97 -11.15
CA LYS A 31 21.79 -16.84 -10.00
C LYS A 31 20.84 -18.05 -10.03
N GLY A 32 19.94 -18.11 -11.01
CA GLY A 32 18.89 -19.14 -11.07
C GLY A 32 17.78 -18.94 -10.01
N GLU A 33 17.66 -17.73 -9.47
CA GLU A 33 16.67 -17.37 -8.45
C GLU A 33 15.38 -16.85 -9.09
N ALA A 34 14.27 -16.92 -8.36
CA ALA A 34 12.97 -16.41 -8.82
C ALA A 34 13.00 -14.88 -8.99
N PRO A 35 12.31 -14.33 -9.98
CA PRO A 35 12.28 -12.89 -10.21
C PRO A 35 11.60 -12.14 -9.09
N LEU A 36 12.05 -10.90 -8.83
CA LEU A 36 11.35 -9.93 -8.01
C LEU A 36 10.10 -9.45 -8.75
N VAL A 37 8.93 -9.74 -8.21
CA VAL A 37 7.65 -9.22 -8.67
C VAL A 37 7.00 -8.45 -7.53
N LEU A 38 6.90 -7.13 -7.67
CA LEU A 38 6.22 -6.27 -6.71
C LEU A 38 4.75 -6.12 -7.12
N THR A 39 3.86 -6.37 -6.18
CA THR A 39 2.41 -6.23 -6.42
C THR A 39 1.97 -4.77 -6.38
N ARG A 40 0.78 -4.50 -6.91
CA ARG A 40 0.14 -3.18 -6.86
C ARG A 40 -0.16 -2.71 -5.44
N SER A 41 -0.37 -3.63 -4.51
CA SER A 41 -0.63 -3.33 -3.09
C SER A 41 0.64 -3.08 -2.28
N GLU A 42 1.80 -3.51 -2.77
CA GLU A 42 3.10 -3.34 -2.09
C GLU A 42 3.79 -2.03 -2.47
N SER A 43 3.66 -1.59 -3.73
CA SER A 43 4.41 -0.42 -4.17
C SER A 43 3.82 0.28 -5.40
N TYR A 44 4.16 1.56 -5.57
CA TYR A 44 3.93 2.28 -6.82
C TYR A 44 4.74 1.69 -7.99
N ILE A 45 5.88 1.05 -7.71
CA ILE A 45 6.68 0.31 -8.72
C ILE A 45 5.85 -0.85 -9.28
N GLY A 46 5.20 -1.62 -8.39
CA GLY A 46 4.29 -2.70 -8.78
C GLY A 46 3.12 -2.19 -9.61
N THR A 47 2.49 -1.08 -9.19
CA THR A 47 1.41 -0.44 -9.95
C THR A 47 1.88 -0.01 -11.35
N LEU A 48 3.06 0.64 -11.45
CA LEU A 48 3.65 1.08 -12.71
C LEU A 48 3.86 -0.10 -13.67
N ILE A 49 4.55 -1.13 -13.21
CA ILE A 49 4.90 -2.28 -14.06
C ILE A 49 3.64 -3.03 -14.49
N ASP A 50 2.71 -3.25 -13.56
CA ASP A 50 1.44 -3.91 -13.89
C ASP A 50 0.63 -3.10 -14.91
N ASP A 51 0.54 -1.77 -14.79
CA ASP A 51 -0.13 -0.93 -15.79
C ASP A 51 0.54 -1.04 -17.18
N LEU A 52 1.88 -1.02 -17.24
CA LEU A 52 2.60 -1.13 -18.51
C LEU A 52 2.37 -2.47 -19.21
N VAL A 53 2.26 -3.56 -18.47
CA VAL A 53 2.10 -4.92 -19.05
C VAL A 53 0.64 -5.30 -19.30
N THR A 54 -0.33 -4.69 -18.58
CA THR A 54 -1.75 -5.06 -18.69
C THR A 54 -2.57 -4.07 -19.50
N LYS A 55 -2.26 -2.78 -19.43
CA LYS A 55 -3.04 -1.73 -20.10
C LYS A 55 -2.38 -1.23 -21.38
N GLY A 56 -1.07 -1.46 -21.52
CA GLY A 56 -0.29 -0.86 -22.60
C GLY A 56 -0.12 0.66 -22.47
N THR A 57 0.47 1.28 -23.48
CA THR A 57 0.73 2.72 -23.48
C THR A 57 0.43 3.29 -24.88
N GLU A 58 -0.76 3.86 -25.05
CA GLU A 58 -1.12 4.65 -26.24
C GLU A 58 -0.55 6.06 -26.15
N GLU A 59 -0.42 6.59 -24.92
CA GLU A 59 0.18 7.88 -24.58
C GLU A 59 1.36 7.68 -23.62
N PRO A 60 2.32 8.64 -23.55
CA PRO A 60 3.44 8.53 -22.61
C PRO A 60 2.95 8.33 -21.18
N TYR A 61 3.29 7.18 -20.58
CA TYR A 61 2.86 6.83 -19.24
C TYR A 61 3.53 7.73 -18.19
N ARG A 62 2.73 8.25 -17.28
CA ARG A 62 3.18 8.97 -16.10
C ARG A 62 2.55 8.38 -14.85
N MET A 63 3.38 8.11 -13.82
CA MET A 63 2.90 7.63 -12.54
C MET A 63 2.31 8.78 -11.74
N MET A 64 1.03 8.67 -11.44
CA MET A 64 0.29 9.58 -10.57
C MET A 64 -0.34 8.79 -9.43
N THR A 65 -0.53 9.43 -8.28
CA THR A 65 -1.20 8.79 -7.13
C THR A 65 -2.62 8.30 -7.46
N SER A 66 -3.28 8.93 -8.44
CA SER A 66 -4.61 8.52 -8.93
C SER A 66 -4.63 7.16 -9.65
N ARG A 67 -3.47 6.67 -10.10
CA ARG A 67 -3.36 5.36 -10.77
C ARG A 67 -3.35 4.18 -9.79
N SER A 68 -3.10 4.44 -8.49
CA SER A 68 -3.12 3.40 -7.48
C SER A 68 -4.45 3.37 -6.74
N GLU A 69 -5.03 2.20 -6.61
CA GLU A 69 -6.21 1.90 -5.81
C GLU A 69 -5.90 1.96 -4.31
N TYR A 70 -4.63 1.78 -3.93
CA TYR A 70 -4.20 1.55 -2.54
C TYR A 70 -3.42 2.73 -1.95
N ARG A 71 -3.79 3.98 -2.27
CA ARG A 71 -3.07 5.20 -1.86
C ARG A 71 -2.88 5.36 -0.36
N LEU A 72 -3.79 4.84 0.46
CA LEU A 72 -3.67 4.89 1.91
C LEU A 72 -2.70 3.85 2.47
N LEU A 73 -2.42 2.79 1.72
CA LEU A 73 -1.38 1.82 2.06
C LEU A 73 -0.02 2.26 1.52
N LEU A 74 0.02 2.82 0.31
CA LEU A 74 1.24 3.20 -0.40
C LEU A 74 1.66 4.65 -0.10
N ARG A 75 1.91 4.95 1.17
CA ARG A 75 2.36 6.28 1.58
C ARG A 75 3.88 6.38 1.60
N GLN A 76 4.39 7.61 1.50
CA GLN A 76 5.82 7.89 1.60
C GLN A 76 6.34 7.60 3.01
N ASP A 77 5.56 7.97 4.03
CA ASP A 77 5.92 7.82 5.44
C ASP A 77 6.13 6.37 5.90
N ASN A 78 5.53 5.39 5.21
CA ASN A 78 5.63 3.96 5.51
C ASN A 78 6.36 3.13 4.44
N ALA A 79 7.02 3.77 3.48
CA ALA A 79 7.72 3.08 2.40
C ALA A 79 8.85 2.18 2.94
N ASP A 80 9.51 2.62 3.99
CA ASP A 80 10.55 1.87 4.69
C ASP A 80 10.03 0.55 5.27
N ALA A 81 8.88 0.57 5.94
CA ALA A 81 8.25 -0.65 6.48
C ALA A 81 7.89 -1.66 5.40
N ARG A 82 7.42 -1.19 4.24
CA ARG A 82 6.96 -2.06 3.15
C ARG A 82 8.11 -2.62 2.30
N LEU A 83 9.11 -1.79 2.00
CA LEU A 83 10.12 -2.11 0.99
C LEU A 83 11.48 -2.48 1.56
N CYS A 84 11.88 -1.99 2.76
CA CYS A 84 13.16 -2.38 3.35
C CYS A 84 13.29 -3.89 3.60
N PRO A 85 12.26 -4.63 4.07
CA PRO A 85 12.37 -6.08 4.19
C PRO A 85 12.67 -6.79 2.87
N ILE A 86 12.03 -6.34 1.77
CA ILE A 86 12.25 -6.87 0.43
C ILE A 86 13.68 -6.56 -0.03
N GLY A 87 14.11 -5.29 0.11
CA GLY A 87 15.45 -4.87 -0.23
C GLY A 87 16.54 -5.58 0.61
N TYR A 88 16.24 -5.86 1.87
CA TYR A 88 17.15 -6.62 2.75
C TYR A 88 17.30 -8.07 2.29
N ALA A 89 16.20 -8.74 1.96
CA ALA A 89 16.24 -10.10 1.42
C ALA A 89 17.05 -10.22 0.11
N LEU A 90 17.07 -9.12 -0.67
CA LEU A 90 17.86 -9.01 -1.92
C LEU A 90 19.32 -8.59 -1.68
N GLY A 91 19.74 -8.34 -0.43
CA GLY A 91 21.08 -7.85 -0.11
C GLY A 91 21.35 -6.38 -0.49
N LEU A 92 20.30 -5.60 -0.73
CA LEU A 92 20.36 -4.17 -1.13
C LEU A 92 20.20 -3.19 0.04
N VAL A 93 19.75 -3.67 1.18
CA VAL A 93 19.57 -2.91 2.43
C VAL A 93 20.53 -3.49 3.48
N SER A 94 21.30 -2.63 4.15
CA SER A 94 22.24 -3.07 5.20
C SER A 94 21.52 -3.48 6.49
N ASP A 95 22.19 -4.30 7.32
CA ASP A 95 21.70 -4.71 8.64
C ASP A 95 21.35 -3.49 9.51
N GLU A 96 22.21 -2.49 9.52
CA GLU A 96 22.00 -1.25 10.28
C GLU A 96 20.71 -0.52 9.86
N ARG A 97 20.45 -0.41 8.54
CA ARG A 97 19.24 0.21 8.04
C ARG A 97 18.00 -0.61 8.37
N MET A 98 18.08 -1.91 8.25
CA MET A 98 16.97 -2.81 8.60
C MET A 98 16.65 -2.76 10.09
N GLU A 99 17.68 -2.70 10.95
CA GLU A 99 17.50 -2.59 12.40
C GLU A 99 16.89 -1.24 12.80
N ARG A 100 17.27 -0.15 12.17
CA ARG A 100 16.60 1.16 12.37
C ARG A 100 15.11 1.10 12.05
N VAL A 101 14.74 0.47 10.94
CA VAL A 101 13.33 0.30 10.55
C VAL A 101 12.59 -0.54 11.59
N ARG A 102 13.14 -1.67 12.03
CA ARG A 102 12.54 -2.51 13.07
C ARG A 102 12.33 -1.74 14.37
N THR A 103 13.38 -1.07 14.84
CA THR A 103 13.33 -0.27 16.09
C THR A 103 12.24 0.80 16.04
N LYS A 104 12.12 1.52 14.90
CA LYS A 104 11.08 2.53 14.67
C LYS A 104 9.68 1.92 14.81
N TYR A 105 9.39 0.86 14.06
CA TYR A 105 8.03 0.29 14.06
C TYR A 105 7.69 -0.49 15.33
N ASP A 106 8.68 -1.06 16.02
CA ASP A 106 8.51 -1.61 17.37
C ASP A 106 8.16 -0.52 18.39
N ALA A 107 8.78 0.66 18.28
CA ALA A 107 8.45 1.80 19.12
C ALA A 107 7.02 2.30 18.82
N VAL A 108 6.63 2.42 17.56
CA VAL A 108 5.26 2.77 17.15
C VAL A 108 4.25 1.78 17.74
N ALA A 109 4.49 0.49 17.59
CA ALA A 109 3.58 -0.54 18.09
C ALA A 109 3.47 -0.54 19.63
N ARG A 110 4.59 -0.33 20.34
CA ARG A 110 4.57 -0.21 21.81
C ARG A 110 3.77 1.00 22.25
N GLU A 111 3.97 2.14 21.59
CA GLU A 111 3.28 3.37 21.95
C GLU A 111 1.77 3.29 21.69
N ILE A 112 1.33 2.73 20.59
CA ILE A 112 -0.10 2.51 20.30
C ILE A 112 -0.73 1.66 21.42
N ARG A 113 -0.08 0.54 21.80
CA ARG A 113 -0.58 -0.30 22.91
C ARG A 113 -0.61 0.43 24.26
N ARG A 114 0.34 1.35 24.50
CA ARG A 114 0.32 2.19 25.70
C ARG A 114 -0.85 3.16 25.69
N LEU A 115 -1.06 3.88 24.59
CA LEU A 115 -2.19 4.81 24.42
C LEU A 115 -3.56 4.13 24.57
N GLU A 116 -3.70 2.87 24.15
CA GLU A 116 -4.91 2.05 24.34
C GLU A 116 -5.22 1.78 25.82
N ARG A 117 -4.20 1.72 26.68
CA ARG A 117 -4.34 1.35 28.09
C ARG A 117 -4.36 2.56 29.02
N THR A 118 -3.81 3.69 28.56
CA THR A 118 -3.70 4.91 29.38
C THR A 118 -5.00 5.69 29.36
N GLY A 119 -5.63 5.79 30.52
CA GLY A 119 -6.82 6.60 30.75
C GLY A 119 -6.47 8.02 31.15
N VAL A 120 -7.24 8.98 30.67
CA VAL A 120 -7.19 10.39 31.09
C VAL A 120 -8.50 10.70 31.82
N PRO A 121 -8.46 11.21 33.06
CA PRO A 121 -9.69 11.61 33.75
C PRO A 121 -10.36 12.78 33.02
N GLY A 122 -11.68 12.78 33.01
CA GLY A 122 -12.45 13.97 32.57
C GLY A 122 -12.22 15.14 33.52
N GLY A 123 -12.27 16.36 33.00
CA GLY A 123 -12.13 17.55 33.83
C GLY A 123 -12.00 18.84 32.98
N ASP A 124 -12.00 19.97 33.68
CA ASP A 124 -12.02 21.29 33.05
C ASP A 124 -10.79 21.52 32.14
N GLY A 125 -9.61 21.06 32.56
CA GLY A 125 -8.37 21.23 31.77
C GLY A 125 -8.41 20.47 30.44
N LEU A 126 -8.88 19.21 30.45
CA LEU A 126 -9.05 18.45 29.19
C LEU A 126 -10.13 19.08 28.31
N ASN A 127 -11.26 19.44 28.90
CA ASN A 127 -12.37 20.04 28.14
C ASN A 127 -12.02 21.43 27.60
N ALA A 128 -11.18 22.20 28.27
CA ALA A 128 -10.65 23.45 27.75
C ALA A 128 -9.80 23.24 26.50
N LEU A 129 -8.89 22.25 26.50
CA LEU A 129 -8.13 21.86 25.31
C LEU A 129 -9.07 21.42 24.17
N LEU A 130 -10.04 20.56 24.48
CA LEU A 130 -10.99 20.06 23.47
C LEU A 130 -11.78 21.20 22.83
N ALA A 131 -12.24 22.17 23.61
CA ALA A 131 -12.93 23.36 23.13
C ALA A 131 -12.02 24.25 22.28
N GLU A 132 -10.76 24.47 22.70
CA GLU A 132 -9.76 25.23 21.94
C GLU A 132 -9.51 24.57 20.56
N ARG A 133 -9.46 23.24 20.51
CA ARG A 133 -9.29 22.48 19.27
C ARG A 133 -10.59 22.26 18.47
N GLY A 134 -11.70 22.82 18.91
CA GLY A 134 -12.98 22.72 18.19
C GLY A 134 -13.56 21.30 18.14
N THR A 135 -13.35 20.51 19.19
CA THR A 135 -13.89 19.16 19.29
C THR A 135 -14.77 19.00 20.52
N ALA A 136 -15.67 18.01 20.52
CA ALA A 136 -16.65 17.81 21.60
C ALA A 136 -15.97 17.49 22.95
N PRO A 137 -16.50 18.03 24.05
CA PRO A 137 -16.04 17.71 25.40
C PRO A 137 -16.25 16.22 25.72
N VAL A 138 -15.67 15.78 26.82
CA VAL A 138 -15.89 14.46 27.40
C VAL A 138 -16.52 14.63 28.79
N ASP A 139 -17.59 13.88 29.06
CA ASP A 139 -18.29 13.93 30.35
C ASP A 139 -17.58 13.09 31.42
N SER A 140 -16.88 12.05 30.99
CA SER A 140 -16.12 11.13 31.82
C SER A 140 -14.69 10.99 31.29
N GLY A 141 -13.87 10.18 31.95
CA GLY A 141 -12.53 9.88 31.45
C GLY A 141 -12.54 9.27 30.06
N SER A 142 -11.45 9.45 29.31
CA SER A 142 -11.23 8.90 27.96
C SER A 142 -9.88 8.22 27.91
N ARG A 143 -9.67 7.31 26.95
CA ARG A 143 -8.32 6.79 26.67
C ARG A 143 -7.56 7.74 25.78
N LEU A 144 -6.25 7.80 25.93
CA LEU A 144 -5.39 8.65 25.07
C LEU A 144 -5.57 8.30 23.59
N ILE A 145 -5.74 7.03 23.25
CA ILE A 145 -5.95 6.60 21.85
C ILE A 145 -7.26 7.15 21.27
N ASP A 146 -8.34 7.22 22.06
CA ASP A 146 -9.63 7.71 21.61
C ASP A 146 -9.61 9.24 21.39
N LEU A 147 -8.82 9.94 22.21
CA LEU A 147 -8.54 11.36 22.00
C LEU A 147 -7.70 11.57 20.74
N LEU A 148 -6.64 10.78 20.53
CA LEU A 148 -5.78 10.87 19.35
C LEU A 148 -6.51 10.52 18.03
N ARG A 149 -7.55 9.68 18.06
CA ARG A 149 -8.41 9.39 16.89
C ARG A 149 -9.16 10.62 16.39
N ARG A 150 -9.34 11.66 17.23
CA ARG A 150 -10.01 12.89 16.81
C ARG A 150 -9.10 13.67 15.84
N PRO A 151 -9.61 14.07 14.66
CA PRO A 151 -8.78 14.76 13.65
C PRO A 151 -8.14 16.06 14.17
N GLN A 152 -8.82 16.75 15.08
CA GLN A 152 -8.42 18.04 15.62
C GLN A 152 -7.26 17.97 16.62
N LEU A 153 -6.98 16.78 17.19
CA LEU A 153 -5.92 16.62 18.19
C LEU A 153 -4.66 16.01 17.57
N SER A 154 -3.51 16.54 17.92
CA SER A 154 -2.22 15.95 17.62
C SER A 154 -1.73 15.07 18.79
N TYR A 155 -0.70 14.26 18.56
CA TYR A 155 -0.03 13.51 19.62
C TYR A 155 0.56 14.43 20.68
N ASP A 156 1.06 15.62 20.27
CA ASP A 156 1.68 16.57 21.18
C ASP A 156 0.66 17.35 22.03
N ASP A 157 -0.57 17.55 21.54
CA ASP A 157 -1.66 18.16 22.33
C ASP A 157 -2.01 17.35 23.58
N LEU A 158 -1.73 16.05 23.57
CA LEU A 158 -2.04 15.16 24.69
C LEU A 158 -0.96 15.16 25.80
N ALA A 159 0.19 15.77 25.55
CA ALA A 159 1.31 15.77 26.49
C ALA A 159 0.97 16.25 27.92
N PRO A 160 0.17 17.30 28.13
CA PRO A 160 -0.19 17.76 29.47
C PRO A 160 -1.03 16.75 30.28
N PHE A 161 -1.67 15.79 29.58
CA PHE A 161 -2.56 14.79 30.18
C PHE A 161 -1.92 13.40 30.23
N ASP A 162 -0.64 13.28 29.88
CA ASP A 162 0.11 12.02 29.79
C ASP A 162 1.46 12.16 30.54
N PRO A 163 1.45 12.10 31.86
CA PRO A 163 2.67 12.25 32.66
C PRO A 163 3.70 11.14 32.45
N GLU A 164 3.28 9.99 31.93
CA GLU A 164 4.15 8.85 31.61
C GLU A 164 4.55 8.81 30.13
N ARG A 165 4.34 9.93 29.43
CA ARG A 165 4.65 10.04 28.00
C ARG A 165 6.14 9.77 27.74
N PRO A 166 6.48 8.79 26.89
CA PRO A 166 7.86 8.53 26.52
C PRO A 166 8.42 9.62 25.61
N ASP A 167 9.73 9.88 25.73
CA ASP A 167 10.45 10.70 24.77
C ASP A 167 10.71 9.88 23.51
N LEU A 168 9.93 10.13 22.47
CA LEU A 168 9.98 9.42 21.18
C LEU A 168 10.48 10.35 20.07
N PRO A 169 11.28 9.83 19.12
CA PRO A 169 11.65 10.54 17.92
C PRO A 169 10.41 11.07 17.15
N GLN A 170 10.57 12.18 16.45
CA GLN A 170 9.47 12.84 15.75
C GLN A 170 8.80 11.92 14.72
N ASP A 171 9.59 11.18 13.94
CA ASP A 171 9.09 10.23 12.94
C ASP A 171 8.28 9.07 13.54
N VAL A 172 8.59 8.64 14.76
CA VAL A 172 7.80 7.67 15.53
C VAL A 172 6.47 8.30 15.97
N ARG A 173 6.49 9.52 16.54
CA ARG A 173 5.26 10.23 16.97
C ARG A 173 4.30 10.47 15.81
N GLU A 174 4.84 10.92 14.67
CA GLU A 174 4.06 11.12 13.43
C GLU A 174 3.45 9.81 12.96
N GLN A 175 4.23 8.73 12.96
CA GLN A 175 3.74 7.42 12.52
C GLN A 175 2.67 6.85 13.45
N VAL A 176 2.78 7.06 14.77
CA VAL A 176 1.72 6.73 15.75
C VAL A 176 0.43 7.48 15.42
N ALA A 177 0.51 8.80 15.24
CA ALA A 177 -0.65 9.63 14.94
C ALA A 177 -1.33 9.23 13.63
N ILE A 178 -0.57 9.00 12.57
CA ILE A 178 -1.07 8.55 11.26
C ILE A 178 -1.75 7.18 11.40
N THR A 179 -1.09 6.23 12.04
CA THR A 179 -1.61 4.86 12.20
C THR A 179 -2.94 4.86 12.94
N VAL A 180 -3.04 5.59 14.04
CA VAL A 180 -4.26 5.68 14.87
C VAL A 180 -5.40 6.38 14.13
N LYS A 181 -5.12 7.51 13.48
CA LYS A 181 -6.16 8.29 12.78
C LYS A 181 -6.71 7.61 11.54
N TYR A 182 -5.87 6.89 10.81
CA TYR A 182 -6.25 6.25 9.56
C TYR A 182 -6.59 4.76 9.72
N GLU A 183 -6.58 4.22 10.93
CA GLU A 183 -6.79 2.79 11.23
C GLU A 183 -7.99 2.19 10.47
N GLY A 184 -9.16 2.79 10.58
CA GLY A 184 -10.37 2.28 9.94
C GLY A 184 -10.32 2.28 8.41
N TYR A 185 -9.65 3.28 7.82
CA TYR A 185 -9.46 3.36 6.37
C TYR A 185 -8.42 2.35 5.89
N ILE A 186 -7.32 2.20 6.64
CA ILE A 186 -6.27 1.21 6.35
C ILE A 186 -6.85 -0.20 6.38
N GLN A 187 -7.60 -0.55 7.43
CA GLN A 187 -8.25 -1.86 7.55
C GLN A 187 -9.24 -2.14 6.41
N ARG A 188 -9.96 -1.13 5.93
CA ARG A 188 -10.84 -1.27 4.78
C ARG A 188 -10.05 -1.57 3.50
N GLN A 189 -8.96 -0.83 3.25
CA GLN A 189 -8.10 -1.11 2.10
C GLN A 189 -7.42 -2.48 2.18
N GLN A 190 -6.96 -2.89 3.35
CA GLN A 190 -6.36 -4.23 3.54
C GLN A 190 -7.35 -5.35 3.21
N ARG A 191 -8.63 -5.18 3.56
CA ARG A 191 -9.68 -6.13 3.15
C ARG A 191 -9.85 -6.16 1.63
N GLN A 192 -9.82 -5.01 0.97
CA GLN A 192 -9.86 -4.94 -0.50
C GLN A 192 -8.65 -5.64 -1.14
N VAL A 193 -7.45 -5.42 -0.61
CA VAL A 193 -6.24 -6.12 -1.05
C VAL A 193 -6.41 -7.64 -0.94
N ALA A 194 -6.87 -8.12 0.23
CA ALA A 194 -7.06 -9.55 0.44
C ALA A 194 -8.08 -10.19 -0.54
N GLU A 195 -9.13 -9.45 -0.92
CA GLU A 195 -10.06 -9.91 -1.95
C GLU A 195 -9.41 -9.92 -3.35
N PHE A 196 -8.64 -8.90 -3.69
CA PHE A 196 -7.90 -8.85 -4.96
C PHE A 196 -6.85 -9.95 -5.08
N GLU A 197 -6.10 -10.22 -4.02
CA GLU A 197 -5.12 -11.31 -3.99
C GLU A 197 -5.75 -12.68 -4.28
N LYS A 198 -6.99 -12.91 -3.86
CA LYS A 198 -7.71 -14.14 -4.21
C LYS A 198 -7.89 -14.29 -5.72
N LEU A 199 -8.16 -13.19 -6.42
CA LEU A 199 -8.29 -13.19 -7.87
C LEU A 199 -6.93 -13.37 -8.56
N GLU A 200 -5.88 -12.77 -8.02
CA GLU A 200 -4.51 -12.90 -8.55
C GLU A 200 -3.92 -14.31 -8.37
N ARG A 201 -4.33 -15.02 -7.32
CA ARG A 201 -3.97 -16.45 -7.14
C ARG A 201 -4.67 -17.40 -8.10
N ARG A 202 -5.73 -16.96 -8.77
CA ARG A 202 -6.42 -17.77 -9.80
C ARG A 202 -5.69 -17.61 -11.12
N LEU A 203 -4.75 -18.53 -11.37
CA LEU A 203 -3.98 -18.54 -12.61
C LEU A 203 -4.89 -18.91 -13.79
N LEU A 204 -4.62 -18.28 -14.93
CA LEU A 204 -5.22 -18.61 -16.22
C LEU A 204 -4.19 -19.43 -17.02
N PRO A 205 -4.60 -20.56 -17.63
CA PRO A 205 -3.74 -21.32 -18.50
C PRO A 205 -3.17 -20.45 -19.64
N PRO A 206 -1.86 -20.53 -19.97
CA PRO A 206 -1.28 -19.73 -21.05
C PRO A 206 -1.90 -19.99 -22.43
N ASP A 207 -2.42 -21.20 -22.62
CA ASP A 207 -3.08 -21.70 -23.84
C ASP A 207 -4.60 -21.62 -23.78
N MET A 208 -5.18 -20.89 -22.84
CA MET A 208 -6.62 -20.79 -22.64
C MET A 208 -7.31 -20.25 -23.90
N ASP A 209 -8.31 -20.97 -24.37
CA ASP A 209 -9.16 -20.55 -25.50
C ASP A 209 -10.35 -19.73 -25.00
N TYR A 210 -10.25 -18.42 -25.14
CA TYR A 210 -11.30 -17.49 -24.72
C TYR A 210 -12.53 -17.50 -25.64
N SER A 211 -12.44 -18.07 -26.84
CA SER A 211 -13.54 -18.08 -27.83
C SER A 211 -14.74 -18.92 -27.37
N HIS A 212 -14.48 -19.97 -26.59
CA HIS A 212 -15.49 -20.91 -26.13
C HIS A 212 -16.07 -20.62 -24.74
N ILE A 213 -15.55 -19.59 -24.04
CA ILE A 213 -16.06 -19.24 -22.70
C ILE A 213 -17.41 -18.55 -22.83
N GLN A 214 -18.44 -19.20 -22.29
CA GLN A 214 -19.79 -18.65 -22.27
C GLN A 214 -19.85 -17.42 -21.35
N GLY A 215 -20.56 -16.37 -21.80
CA GLY A 215 -20.74 -15.15 -21.03
C GLY A 215 -19.65 -14.09 -21.24
N LEU A 216 -18.52 -14.43 -21.91
CA LEU A 216 -17.55 -13.39 -22.31
C LEU A 216 -18.07 -12.61 -23.52
N ARG A 217 -17.99 -11.27 -23.42
CA ARG A 217 -18.28 -10.37 -24.54
C ARG A 217 -17.18 -10.45 -25.60
N LEU A 218 -17.50 -10.14 -26.85
CA LEU A 218 -16.57 -10.20 -27.97
C LEU A 218 -15.31 -9.34 -27.71
N GLU A 219 -15.49 -8.11 -27.27
CA GLU A 219 -14.38 -7.21 -26.92
C GLU A 219 -13.47 -7.81 -25.84
N ALA A 220 -14.05 -8.39 -24.78
CA ALA A 220 -13.28 -9.01 -23.72
C ALA A 220 -12.48 -10.22 -24.24
N ARG A 221 -13.05 -11.05 -25.11
CA ARG A 221 -12.37 -12.19 -25.75
C ARG A 221 -11.14 -11.72 -26.54
N GLU A 222 -11.32 -10.74 -27.42
CA GLU A 222 -10.24 -10.18 -28.23
C GLU A 222 -9.11 -9.61 -27.38
N LYS A 223 -9.44 -8.86 -26.32
CA LYS A 223 -8.46 -8.28 -25.40
C LYS A 223 -7.72 -9.35 -24.58
N LEU A 224 -8.44 -10.34 -24.05
CA LEU A 224 -7.85 -11.43 -23.28
C LEU A 224 -6.94 -12.29 -24.16
N ASP A 225 -7.36 -12.57 -25.39
CA ASP A 225 -6.56 -13.33 -26.34
C ASP A 225 -5.28 -12.60 -26.75
N ALA A 226 -5.37 -11.30 -26.97
CA ALA A 226 -4.21 -10.47 -27.34
C ALA A 226 -3.20 -10.29 -26.18
N LEU A 227 -3.67 -10.11 -24.94
CA LEU A 227 -2.84 -9.75 -23.80
C LEU A 227 -2.41 -10.95 -22.95
N ARG A 228 -3.12 -12.09 -23.06
CA ARG A 228 -2.81 -13.33 -22.34
C ARG A 228 -2.50 -13.09 -20.85
N PRO A 229 -3.44 -12.57 -20.04
CA PRO A 229 -3.19 -12.29 -18.63
C PRO A 229 -2.86 -13.59 -17.87
N LEU A 230 -1.94 -13.47 -16.89
CA LEU A 230 -1.48 -14.62 -16.11
C LEU A 230 -2.50 -15.12 -15.11
N ASN A 231 -3.42 -14.24 -14.69
CA ASN A 231 -4.42 -14.56 -13.66
C ASN A 231 -5.69 -13.72 -13.84
N VAL A 232 -6.73 -14.10 -13.10
CA VAL A 232 -8.06 -13.44 -13.15
C VAL A 232 -7.98 -11.98 -12.68
N GLY A 233 -7.10 -11.66 -11.71
CA GLY A 233 -6.89 -10.29 -11.24
C GLY A 233 -6.34 -9.38 -12.34
N GLN A 234 -5.35 -9.83 -13.11
CA GLN A 234 -4.85 -9.12 -14.29
C GLN A 234 -5.91 -8.96 -15.36
N ALA A 235 -6.65 -10.04 -15.65
CA ALA A 235 -7.74 -10.01 -16.62
C ALA A 235 -8.75 -8.90 -16.32
N GLY A 236 -9.13 -8.74 -15.04
CA GLY A 236 -10.08 -7.71 -14.60
C GLY A 236 -9.57 -6.27 -14.71
N ARG A 237 -8.25 -6.05 -14.88
CA ARG A 237 -7.65 -4.71 -15.06
C ARG A 237 -7.51 -4.32 -16.53
N ILE A 238 -7.71 -5.23 -17.44
CA ILE A 238 -7.65 -4.96 -18.88
C ILE A 238 -8.83 -4.08 -19.29
N SER A 239 -8.52 -2.98 -19.99
CA SER A 239 -9.55 -2.09 -20.53
C SER A 239 -10.45 -2.85 -21.51
N GLY A 240 -11.77 -2.78 -21.31
CA GLY A 240 -12.75 -3.55 -22.09
C GLY A 240 -13.22 -4.85 -21.42
N VAL A 241 -12.56 -5.31 -20.35
CA VAL A 241 -13.00 -6.45 -19.53
C VAL A 241 -13.84 -5.95 -18.34
N SER A 242 -15.09 -6.36 -18.27
CA SER A 242 -16.02 -5.96 -17.21
C SER A 242 -16.04 -6.95 -16.04
N PRO A 243 -16.61 -6.57 -14.88
CA PRO A 243 -16.82 -7.51 -13.78
C PRO A 243 -17.62 -8.77 -14.16
N ALA A 244 -18.55 -8.66 -15.12
CA ALA A 244 -19.30 -9.80 -15.63
C ALA A 244 -18.40 -10.76 -16.43
N ASP A 245 -17.46 -10.23 -17.24
CA ASP A 245 -16.48 -11.03 -17.96
C ASP A 245 -15.54 -11.74 -16.98
N VAL A 246 -15.11 -11.05 -15.92
CA VAL A 246 -14.30 -11.64 -14.83
C VAL A 246 -15.06 -12.79 -14.15
N ALA A 247 -16.35 -12.60 -13.89
CA ALA A 247 -17.18 -13.67 -13.32
C ALA A 247 -17.27 -14.90 -14.25
N ALA A 248 -17.36 -14.68 -15.57
CA ALA A 248 -17.37 -15.77 -16.56
C ALA A 248 -16.03 -16.54 -16.60
N LEU A 249 -14.89 -15.88 -16.33
CA LEU A 249 -13.59 -16.54 -16.22
C LEU A 249 -13.43 -17.39 -14.95
N MET A 250 -14.33 -17.25 -13.97
CA MET A 250 -14.25 -17.96 -12.69
C MET A 250 -15.06 -19.26 -12.65
N ILE A 251 -15.82 -19.53 -13.71
CA ILE A 251 -16.66 -20.74 -13.86
C ILE A 251 -15.84 -21.84 -14.52
#